data_3bfbe647650fd21378858cbedd726786
#
_entry.id   3bfbe647650fd21378858cbedd726786
#
_cell.length_a   1.000
_cell.length_b   1.000
_cell.length_c   1.000
_cell.angle_alpha   90.00
_cell.angle_beta   90.00
_cell.angle_gamma   90.00
#
_symmetry.space_group_name_H-M   'P 1'
#
loop_
_entity.id
_entity.type
_entity.pdbx_description
1 polymer ?
#
loop_
_entity_poly.entity_id
_entity_poly.type
_entity_poly.pdbx_seq_one_letter_code
_entity_poly.pdbx_strand_id
1 'polypeptide(L)'
;QKEVNYLVKEFECRKAADSYARASTARTGVLDTSNLHTYKFNEDLFRKVTVLPDGKNHGLVFVLDWSGSMSQVMTDTCKQLFNLVWFCKKVNIPFEVYAFTNEWNRQYVGKDGEVVSPNFTPHFEKKEGFFAIESDFSLMNILSSKVSGKEMERQMISIWRLAYSFGRSYSSLYAWPDRLSLSGTPLNESLVCLHQILPKFQSDNK
;
A
#
# COMPACT_ATOMS: atom_id res chain seq x y z
N GLN A 1 -1.52 -18.29 -5.64
CA GLN A 1 -2.06 -17.83 -6.95
C GLN A 1 -3.56 -18.10 -7.10
N LYS A 2 -4.10 -19.24 -6.63
CA LYS A 2 -5.55 -19.55 -6.72
C LYS A 2 -6.39 -18.54 -5.93
N GLU A 3 -5.99 -18.21 -4.70
CA GLU A 3 -6.67 -17.23 -3.83
C GLU A 3 -6.70 -15.84 -4.46
N VAL A 4 -5.57 -15.39 -5.00
CA VAL A 4 -5.48 -14.10 -5.68
C VAL A 4 -6.41 -14.04 -6.89
N ASN A 5 -6.48 -15.10 -7.69
CA ASN A 5 -7.37 -15.17 -8.84
C ASN A 5 -8.85 -15.11 -8.43
N TYR A 6 -9.21 -15.73 -7.31
CA TYR A 6 -10.56 -15.66 -6.76
C TYR A 6 -10.91 -14.22 -6.34
N LEU A 7 -10.01 -13.55 -5.59
CA LEU A 7 -10.19 -12.17 -5.17
C LEU A 7 -10.31 -11.22 -6.37
N VAL A 8 -9.51 -11.43 -7.41
CA VAL A 8 -9.60 -10.63 -8.66
C VAL A 8 -10.97 -10.80 -9.29
N LYS A 9 -11.45 -12.04 -9.45
CA LYS A 9 -12.76 -12.30 -10.04
C LYS A 9 -13.90 -11.67 -9.25
N GLU A 10 -13.87 -11.80 -7.93
CA GLU A 10 -14.87 -11.20 -7.03
C GLU A 10 -14.87 -9.67 -7.15
N PHE A 11 -13.69 -9.08 -7.16
CA PHE A 11 -13.52 -7.63 -7.30
C PHE A 11 -14.05 -7.10 -8.63
N GLU A 12 -13.69 -7.75 -9.73
CA GLU A 12 -14.14 -7.33 -11.08
C GLU A 12 -15.67 -7.49 -11.21
N CYS A 13 -16.25 -8.54 -10.66
CA CYS A 13 -17.70 -8.72 -10.62
C CYS A 13 -18.39 -7.59 -9.84
N ARG A 14 -17.88 -7.23 -8.67
CA ARG A 14 -18.44 -6.12 -7.87
C ARG A 14 -18.28 -4.78 -8.55
N LYS A 15 -17.09 -4.52 -9.11
CA LYS A 15 -16.80 -3.30 -9.87
C LYS A 15 -17.76 -3.14 -11.06
N ALA A 16 -18.01 -4.22 -11.81
CA ALA A 16 -18.97 -4.22 -12.91
C ALA A 16 -20.39 -3.98 -12.42
N ALA A 17 -20.82 -4.62 -11.33
CA ALA A 17 -22.14 -4.42 -10.74
C ALA A 17 -22.36 -2.99 -10.26
N ASP A 18 -21.36 -2.40 -9.56
CA ASP A 18 -21.42 -1.01 -9.08
C ASP A 18 -21.42 -0.01 -10.24
N SER A 19 -20.67 -0.28 -11.29
CA SER A 19 -20.66 0.50 -12.52
C SER A 19 -22.03 0.50 -13.19
N TYR A 20 -22.65 -0.67 -13.26
CA TYR A 20 -23.99 -0.84 -13.83
C TYR A 20 -25.07 -0.16 -12.96
N ALA A 21 -24.97 -0.26 -11.65
CA ALA A 21 -25.88 0.40 -10.71
C ALA A 21 -25.82 1.94 -10.81
N ARG A 22 -24.66 2.49 -11.17
CA ARG A 22 -24.46 3.94 -11.37
C ARG A 22 -24.63 4.38 -12.82
N ALA A 23 -24.95 3.45 -13.72
CA ALA A 23 -25.16 3.76 -15.12
C ALA A 23 -26.33 4.72 -15.30
N SER A 24 -26.13 5.79 -16.02
CA SER A 24 -27.18 6.72 -16.41
C SER A 24 -27.56 6.53 -17.86
N THR A 25 -28.85 6.68 -18.15
CA THR A 25 -29.32 6.66 -19.53
C THR A 25 -29.28 8.09 -20.08
N ALA A 26 -28.43 8.34 -21.05
CA ALA A 26 -28.35 9.62 -21.75
C ALA A 26 -29.02 9.52 -23.11
N ARG A 27 -29.68 10.60 -23.51
CA ARG A 27 -30.24 10.75 -24.85
C ARG A 27 -29.12 11.13 -25.83
N THR A 28 -29.03 10.43 -26.93
CA THR A 28 -27.91 10.62 -27.90
C THR A 28 -28.16 11.79 -28.87
N GLY A 29 -29.35 12.38 -28.88
CA GLY A 29 -29.75 13.33 -29.92
C GLY A 29 -30.03 12.69 -31.30
N VAL A 30 -29.82 11.38 -31.45
CA VAL A 30 -30.13 10.63 -32.66
C VAL A 30 -31.52 10.02 -32.56
N LEU A 31 -32.36 10.24 -33.55
CA LEU A 31 -33.73 9.70 -33.60
C LEU A 31 -33.66 8.15 -33.66
N ASP A 32 -34.54 7.54 -32.85
CA ASP A 32 -34.77 6.10 -32.93
C ASP A 32 -35.85 5.81 -33.97
N THR A 33 -35.40 5.46 -35.16
CA THR A 33 -36.30 5.22 -36.31
C THR A 33 -37.25 4.06 -36.05
N SER A 34 -36.95 3.13 -35.18
CA SER A 34 -37.83 2.03 -34.82
C SER A 34 -39.00 2.46 -33.93
N ASN A 35 -38.85 3.54 -33.17
CA ASN A 35 -39.84 4.08 -32.26
C ASN A 35 -40.54 5.33 -32.83
N LEU A 36 -40.21 5.78 -34.04
CA LEU A 36 -40.79 6.94 -34.66
C LEU A 36 -42.30 6.85 -34.85
N HIS A 37 -42.84 5.67 -35.01
CA HIS A 37 -44.31 5.47 -35.16
C HIS A 37 -45.09 5.82 -33.88
N THR A 38 -44.41 5.89 -32.71
CA THR A 38 -45.05 6.22 -31.42
C THR A 38 -45.07 7.72 -31.13
N TYR A 39 -44.64 8.59 -32.06
CA TYR A 39 -44.44 10.03 -31.85
C TYR A 39 -45.66 10.78 -31.29
N LYS A 40 -46.88 10.26 -31.50
CA LYS A 40 -48.12 10.86 -30.97
C LYS A 40 -48.36 10.57 -29.49
N PHE A 41 -47.66 9.56 -28.91
CA PHE A 41 -47.95 9.08 -27.57
C PHE A 41 -46.67 8.97 -26.71
N ASN A 42 -45.50 9.14 -27.31
CA ASN A 42 -44.23 9.01 -26.63
C ASN A 42 -43.31 10.18 -26.99
N GLU A 43 -42.91 10.95 -26.00
CA GLU A 43 -41.97 12.06 -26.18
C GLU A 43 -40.52 11.60 -26.30
N ASP A 44 -40.24 10.33 -26.01
CA ASP A 44 -38.88 9.74 -25.96
C ASP A 44 -38.54 9.08 -27.29
N LEU A 45 -38.31 9.89 -28.32
CA LEU A 45 -38.04 9.48 -29.69
C LEU A 45 -36.53 9.33 -29.99
N PHE A 46 -35.66 9.58 -29.00
CA PHE A 46 -34.20 9.53 -29.19
C PHE A 46 -33.63 8.23 -28.68
N ARG A 47 -32.63 7.72 -29.40
CA ARG A 47 -31.84 6.57 -28.93
C ARG A 47 -31.23 6.88 -27.59
N LYS A 48 -31.33 5.93 -26.66
CA LYS A 48 -30.71 5.98 -25.34
C LYS A 48 -29.42 5.23 -25.37
N VAL A 49 -28.36 5.83 -24.82
CA VAL A 49 -27.08 5.17 -24.59
C VAL A 49 -26.86 5.10 -23.08
N THR A 50 -26.50 3.92 -22.62
CA THR A 50 -26.08 3.73 -21.22
C THR A 50 -24.66 4.24 -21.07
N VAL A 51 -24.50 5.33 -20.34
CA VAL A 51 -23.18 5.88 -19.99
C VAL A 51 -22.74 5.25 -18.68
N LEU A 52 -21.70 4.45 -18.74
CA LEU A 52 -21.06 3.92 -17.56
C LEU A 52 -20.07 4.97 -17.04
N PRO A 53 -20.20 5.41 -15.78
CA PRO A 53 -19.21 6.33 -15.21
C PRO A 53 -17.87 5.61 -15.10
N ASP A 54 -16.79 6.30 -15.45
CA ASP A 54 -15.44 5.80 -15.24
C ASP A 54 -15.25 5.45 -13.77
N GLY A 55 -14.88 4.21 -13.53
CA GLY A 55 -14.56 3.75 -12.18
C GLY A 55 -13.34 4.51 -11.66
N LYS A 56 -13.49 5.26 -10.58
CA LYS A 56 -12.34 5.90 -9.92
C LYS A 56 -11.37 4.80 -9.48
N ASN A 57 -10.12 4.91 -9.90
CA ASN A 57 -9.07 4.04 -9.41
C ASN A 57 -8.84 4.36 -7.93
N HIS A 58 -9.05 3.37 -7.08
CA HIS A 58 -8.69 3.46 -5.67
C HIS A 58 -7.25 3.01 -5.51
N GLY A 59 -6.42 3.83 -4.86
CA GLY A 59 -5.11 3.40 -4.44
C GLY A 59 -5.16 2.76 -3.04
N LEU A 60 -4.20 1.91 -2.72
CA LEU A 60 -4.07 1.26 -1.42
C LEU A 60 -2.73 1.60 -0.77
N VAL A 61 -2.78 2.03 0.48
CA VAL A 61 -1.59 2.22 1.30
C VAL A 61 -1.64 1.19 2.43
N PHE A 62 -0.65 0.31 2.46
CA PHE A 62 -0.49 -0.69 3.52
C PHE A 62 0.52 -0.18 4.53
N VAL A 63 0.20 -0.32 5.79
CA VAL A 63 1.11 0.01 6.90
C VAL A 63 1.34 -1.24 7.72
N LEU A 64 2.59 -1.69 7.76
CA LEU A 64 2.99 -2.93 8.39
C LEU A 64 3.70 -2.65 9.72
N ASP A 65 3.26 -3.34 10.74
CA ASP A 65 3.94 -3.34 12.02
C ASP A 65 5.25 -4.16 11.92
N TRP A 66 6.39 -3.50 12.14
CA TRP A 66 7.71 -4.09 12.11
C TRP A 66 8.30 -4.16 13.51
N SER A 67 7.51 -4.65 14.48
CA SER A 67 7.87 -4.74 15.90
C SER A 67 8.38 -6.11 16.30
N GLY A 68 9.05 -6.17 17.46
CA GLY A 68 9.62 -7.41 18.00
C GLY A 68 8.58 -8.50 18.27
N SER A 69 7.35 -8.13 18.65
CA SER A 69 6.24 -9.07 18.88
C SER A 69 5.80 -9.80 17.60
N MET A 70 6.06 -9.21 16.43
CA MET A 70 5.71 -9.80 15.14
C MET A 70 6.66 -10.92 14.69
N SER A 71 7.77 -11.15 15.38
CA SER A 71 8.85 -12.08 14.97
C SER A 71 8.35 -13.48 14.57
N GLN A 72 7.41 -14.03 15.31
CA GLN A 72 6.89 -15.39 15.06
C GLN A 72 5.85 -15.44 13.93
N VAL A 73 5.11 -14.36 13.71
CA VAL A 73 4.03 -14.29 12.72
C VAL A 73 4.43 -13.53 11.45
N MET A 74 5.63 -12.93 11.42
CA MET A 74 6.09 -12.09 10.32
C MET A 74 6.06 -12.80 8.96
N THR A 75 6.43 -14.08 8.90
CA THR A 75 6.36 -14.86 7.66
C THR A 75 4.95 -15.01 7.12
N ASP A 76 3.96 -15.23 7.99
CA ASP A 76 2.58 -15.38 7.55
C ASP A 76 1.95 -14.03 7.19
N THR A 77 2.32 -12.98 7.92
CA THR A 77 1.96 -11.59 7.57
C THR A 77 2.51 -11.20 6.19
N CYS A 78 3.77 -11.52 5.90
CA CYS A 78 4.36 -11.28 4.58
C CYS A 78 3.68 -12.08 3.47
N LYS A 79 3.24 -13.33 3.72
CA LYS A 79 2.45 -14.09 2.74
C LYS A 79 1.14 -13.39 2.39
N GLN A 80 0.41 -12.91 3.39
CA GLN A 80 -0.83 -12.18 3.19
C GLN A 80 -0.58 -10.86 2.44
N LEU A 81 0.44 -10.11 2.85
CA LEU A 81 0.84 -8.89 2.15
C LEU A 81 1.15 -9.16 0.67
N PHE A 82 1.92 -10.20 0.36
CA PHE A 82 2.25 -10.54 -1.02
C PHE A 82 1.02 -10.94 -1.84
N ASN A 83 0.07 -11.64 -1.26
CA ASN A 83 -1.20 -11.92 -1.92
C ASN A 83 -1.96 -10.64 -2.27
N LEU A 84 -2.01 -9.67 -1.34
CA LEU A 84 -2.64 -8.37 -1.57
C LEU A 84 -1.90 -7.54 -2.63
N VAL A 85 -0.58 -7.52 -2.59
CA VAL A 85 0.27 -6.82 -3.58
C VAL A 85 0.07 -7.41 -4.98
N TRP A 86 0.05 -8.75 -5.11
CA TRP A 86 -0.24 -9.41 -6.38
C TRP A 86 -1.67 -9.15 -6.87
N PHE A 87 -2.64 -9.10 -5.96
CA PHE A 87 -4.01 -8.68 -6.28
C PHE A 87 -4.02 -7.27 -6.85
N CYS A 88 -3.45 -6.27 -6.13
CA CYS A 88 -3.38 -4.89 -6.59
C CYS A 88 -2.74 -4.77 -7.97
N LYS A 89 -1.65 -5.50 -8.19
CA LYS A 89 -0.96 -5.53 -9.48
C LYS A 89 -1.85 -6.08 -10.62
N LYS A 90 -2.61 -7.14 -10.35
CA LYS A 90 -3.49 -7.76 -11.37
C LYS A 90 -4.67 -6.87 -11.76
N VAL A 91 -5.21 -6.12 -10.80
CA VAL A 91 -6.35 -5.21 -11.05
C VAL A 91 -5.91 -3.78 -11.34
N ASN A 92 -4.59 -3.54 -11.52
CA ASN A 92 -4.00 -2.22 -11.77
C ASN A 92 -4.37 -1.17 -10.73
N ILE A 93 -4.44 -1.56 -9.46
CA ILE A 93 -4.61 -0.63 -8.35
C ILE A 93 -3.22 -0.16 -7.89
N PRO A 94 -2.94 1.15 -7.88
CA PRO A 94 -1.70 1.68 -7.34
C PRO A 94 -1.61 1.41 -5.83
N PHE A 95 -0.43 1.05 -5.36
CA PHE A 95 -0.21 0.76 -3.95
C PHE A 95 1.17 1.20 -3.47
N GLU A 96 1.25 1.47 -2.18
CA GLU A 96 2.48 1.69 -1.42
C GLU A 96 2.42 0.86 -0.14
N VAL A 97 3.55 0.31 0.27
CA VAL A 97 3.68 -0.47 1.50
C VAL A 97 4.74 0.16 2.38
N TYR A 98 4.33 0.57 3.56
CA TYR A 98 5.21 1.12 4.59
C TYR A 98 5.34 0.15 5.76
N ALA A 99 6.52 0.07 6.34
CA ALA A 99 6.75 -0.61 7.61
C ALA A 99 7.26 0.39 8.64
N PHE A 100 6.75 0.34 9.85
CA PHE A 100 7.17 1.21 10.93
C PHE A 100 7.84 0.43 12.06
N THR A 101 8.87 1.02 12.64
CA THR A 101 9.63 0.48 13.77
C THR A 101 10.37 1.61 14.48
N ASN A 102 10.98 1.30 15.61
CA ASN A 102 12.00 2.15 16.22
C ASN A 102 13.39 1.58 15.92
N GLU A 103 14.36 2.46 15.76
CA GLU A 103 15.75 2.05 15.67
C GLU A 103 16.30 1.88 17.08
N TRP A 104 16.87 0.72 17.36
CA TRP A 104 17.68 0.56 18.55
C TRP A 104 19.09 1.10 18.29
N ASN A 105 19.60 1.88 19.23
CA ASN A 105 21.01 2.26 19.25
C ASN A 105 21.87 0.99 19.32
N ARG A 106 22.24 0.43 18.17
CA ARG A 106 23.23 -0.63 18.14
C ARG A 106 24.59 0.00 18.38
N GLN A 107 25.13 -0.31 19.55
CA GLN A 107 26.55 -0.11 19.75
C GLN A 107 27.28 -1.01 18.76
N TYR A 108 28.15 -0.47 17.94
CA TYR A 108 29.03 -1.25 17.10
C TYR A 108 30.47 -1.03 17.53
N VAL A 109 31.27 -2.07 17.40
CA VAL A 109 32.71 -1.98 17.68
C VAL A 109 33.36 -1.40 16.44
N GLY A 110 33.89 -0.19 16.56
CA GLY A 110 34.70 0.43 15.51
C GLY A 110 35.93 -0.36 15.18
N LYS A 111 36.63 0.02 14.11
CA LYS A 111 37.86 -0.67 13.65
C LYS A 111 38.99 -0.71 14.71
N ASP A 112 38.96 0.21 15.65
CA ASP A 112 39.95 0.37 16.70
C ASP A 112 39.53 -0.29 18.03
N GLY A 113 38.47 -1.07 18.03
CA GLY A 113 37.94 -1.73 19.23
C GLY A 113 37.11 -0.83 20.15
N GLU A 114 36.87 0.42 19.80
CA GLU A 114 36.01 1.32 20.56
C GLU A 114 34.54 1.00 20.33
N VAL A 115 33.77 1.00 21.41
CA VAL A 115 32.30 0.89 21.32
C VAL A 115 31.74 2.23 20.90
N VAL A 116 31.33 2.33 19.65
CA VAL A 116 30.69 3.53 19.09
C VAL A 116 29.19 3.41 19.25
N SER A 117 28.62 4.29 20.09
CA SER A 117 27.17 4.52 20.10
C SER A 117 26.86 5.58 19.07
N PRO A 118 26.04 5.32 18.06
CA PRO A 118 25.62 6.37 17.14
C PRO A 118 24.89 7.45 17.94
N ASN A 119 25.47 8.65 17.98
CA ASN A 119 24.78 9.81 18.53
C ASN A 119 23.67 10.18 17.55
N PHE A 120 22.43 9.77 17.86
CA PHE A 120 21.27 10.29 17.17
C PHE A 120 21.10 11.76 17.55
N THR A 121 21.68 12.64 16.76
CA THR A 121 21.28 14.04 16.79
C THR A 121 19.89 14.11 16.18
N PRO A 122 18.87 14.56 16.94
CA PRO A 122 17.55 14.74 16.38
C PRO A 122 17.64 15.70 15.19
N HIS A 123 17.09 15.31 14.04
CA HIS A 123 17.08 16.13 12.82
C HIS A 123 16.20 17.37 12.93
N PHE A 124 15.63 17.62 14.09
CA PHE A 124 14.73 18.75 14.36
C PHE A 124 14.94 19.30 15.78
N GLU A 125 14.77 20.60 15.94
CA GLU A 125 14.73 21.23 17.26
C GLU A 125 13.35 21.03 17.90
N LYS A 126 13.31 20.53 19.12
CA LYS A 126 12.08 20.49 19.92
C LYS A 126 11.66 21.91 20.27
N LYS A 127 10.53 22.38 19.75
CA LYS A 127 9.94 23.69 20.04
C LYS A 127 8.60 23.49 20.75
N GLU A 128 8.33 24.33 21.76
CA GLU A 128 7.03 24.32 22.43
C GLU A 128 5.90 24.61 21.42
N GLY A 129 4.82 23.84 21.50
CA GLY A 129 3.70 23.96 20.56
C GLY A 129 3.85 23.20 19.24
N PHE A 130 4.99 22.53 19.01
CA PHE A 130 5.19 21.68 17.83
C PHE A 130 5.22 20.22 18.22
N PHE A 131 4.57 19.39 17.40
CA PHE A 131 4.66 17.94 17.55
C PHE A 131 6.06 17.48 17.10
N ALA A 132 6.78 16.80 17.97
CA ALA A 132 8.07 16.20 17.68
C ALA A 132 7.96 14.68 17.68
N ILE A 133 8.36 14.05 16.58
CA ILE A 133 8.49 12.60 16.47
C ILE A 133 9.79 12.17 17.17
N GLU A 134 9.78 11.00 17.81
CA GLU A 134 11.00 10.44 18.42
C GLU A 134 12.11 10.26 17.38
N SER A 135 13.34 10.51 17.78
CA SER A 135 14.52 10.45 16.88
C SER A 135 14.79 9.08 16.28
N ASP A 136 14.38 8.03 16.97
CA ASP A 136 14.54 6.62 16.61
C ASP A 136 13.36 6.06 15.80
N PHE A 137 12.33 6.86 15.56
CA PHE A 137 11.24 6.45 14.68
C PHE A 137 11.73 6.24 13.24
N SER A 138 11.36 5.11 12.66
CA SER A 138 11.66 4.76 11.28
C SER A 138 10.39 4.33 10.55
N LEU A 139 10.11 4.97 9.43
CA LEU A 139 9.05 4.60 8.50
C LEU A 139 9.68 4.29 7.14
N MET A 140 9.63 3.03 6.76
CA MET A 140 10.29 2.52 5.57
C MET A 140 9.27 2.23 4.48
N ASN A 141 9.47 2.75 3.27
CA ASN A 141 8.74 2.26 2.10
C ASN A 141 9.41 0.98 1.61
N ILE A 142 8.75 -0.16 1.77
CA ILE A 142 9.32 -1.47 1.47
C ILE A 142 8.86 -2.05 0.12
N LEU A 143 7.69 -1.64 -0.37
CA LEU A 143 7.16 -2.03 -1.68
C LEU A 143 6.34 -0.88 -2.28
N SER A 144 6.45 -0.70 -3.59
CA SER A 144 5.70 0.31 -4.33
C SER A 144 5.23 -0.22 -5.67
N SER A 145 4.05 0.20 -6.11
CA SER A 145 3.54 -0.09 -7.45
C SER A 145 4.33 0.62 -8.57
N LYS A 146 5.13 1.64 -8.19
CA LYS A 146 5.92 2.47 -9.14
C LYS A 146 7.16 1.75 -9.67
N VAL A 147 7.60 0.67 -9.02
CA VAL A 147 8.78 -0.08 -9.46
C VAL A 147 8.45 -1.11 -10.53
N SER A 148 9.46 -1.49 -11.30
CA SER A 148 9.29 -2.55 -12.31
C SER A 148 8.94 -3.90 -11.68
N GLY A 149 8.30 -4.79 -12.46
CA GLY A 149 7.91 -6.11 -11.96
C GLY A 149 9.09 -6.94 -11.46
N LYS A 150 10.25 -6.88 -12.14
CA LYS A 150 11.47 -7.58 -11.72
C LYS A 150 12.01 -7.03 -10.41
N GLU A 151 11.99 -5.71 -10.23
CA GLU A 151 12.46 -5.08 -9.00
C GLU A 151 11.53 -5.40 -7.83
N MET A 152 10.22 -5.36 -8.06
CA MET A 152 9.24 -5.75 -7.05
C MET A 152 9.44 -7.21 -6.57
N GLU A 153 9.71 -8.13 -7.50
CA GLU A 153 10.01 -9.53 -7.13
C GLU A 153 11.28 -9.64 -6.29
N ARG A 154 12.33 -8.89 -6.61
CA ARG A 154 13.55 -8.84 -5.80
C ARG A 154 13.29 -8.30 -4.39
N GLN A 155 12.52 -7.21 -4.29
CA GLN A 155 12.11 -6.63 -3.02
C GLN A 155 11.31 -7.64 -2.18
N MET A 156 10.31 -8.31 -2.78
CA MET A 156 9.53 -9.34 -2.12
C MET A 156 10.40 -10.51 -1.60
N ILE A 157 11.37 -10.97 -2.40
CA ILE A 157 12.31 -12.02 -1.98
C ILE A 157 13.17 -11.54 -0.81
N SER A 158 13.64 -10.30 -0.83
CA SER A 158 14.44 -9.72 0.25
C SER A 158 13.64 -9.58 1.54
N ILE A 159 12.41 -9.08 1.46
CA ILE A 159 11.49 -9.00 2.60
C ILE A 159 11.17 -10.39 3.15
N TRP A 160 10.94 -11.36 2.27
CA TRP A 160 10.70 -12.75 2.68
C TRP A 160 11.89 -13.34 3.45
N ARG A 161 13.10 -13.13 2.98
CA ARG A 161 14.33 -13.61 3.64
C ARG A 161 14.48 -12.97 5.02
N LEU A 162 14.21 -11.68 5.15
CA LEU A 162 14.21 -10.98 6.44
C LEU A 162 13.16 -11.57 7.37
N ALA A 163 11.91 -11.67 6.93
CA ALA A 163 10.82 -12.23 7.71
C ALA A 163 11.13 -13.66 8.20
N TYR A 164 11.72 -14.46 7.34
CA TYR A 164 12.13 -15.84 7.68
C TYR A 164 13.26 -15.88 8.71
N SER A 165 14.20 -14.92 8.66
CA SER A 165 15.31 -14.84 9.60
C SER A 165 14.88 -14.45 11.02
N PHE A 166 13.80 -13.66 11.17
CA PHE A 166 13.29 -13.26 12.47
C PHE A 166 12.62 -14.39 13.25
N GLY A 167 11.98 -15.34 12.57
CA GLY A 167 11.28 -16.47 13.19
C GLY A 167 12.20 -17.59 13.69
N ARG A 168 13.52 -17.50 13.49
CA ARG A 168 14.47 -18.53 13.87
C ARG A 168 15.56 -17.97 14.77
N SER A 169 15.93 -18.75 15.79
CA SER A 169 17.03 -18.44 16.74
C SER A 169 18.42 -18.31 16.10
N TYR A 170 18.54 -18.42 14.79
CA TYR A 170 19.81 -18.36 14.05
C TYR A 170 20.15 -16.94 13.56
N SER A 171 19.83 -15.95 14.36
CA SER A 171 20.12 -14.54 14.07
C SER A 171 21.62 -14.22 13.88
N SER A 172 22.52 -15.12 14.27
CA SER A 172 23.97 -14.93 14.13
C SER A 172 24.53 -15.19 12.72
N LEU A 173 23.74 -15.79 11.81
CA LEU A 173 24.23 -16.16 10.47
C LEU A 173 23.98 -15.09 9.41
N TYR A 174 23.15 -14.10 9.69
CA TYR A 174 22.80 -13.04 8.74
C TYR A 174 23.00 -11.67 9.37
N ALA A 175 23.86 -10.86 8.77
CA ALA A 175 23.91 -9.43 9.07
C ALA A 175 22.64 -8.79 8.49
N TRP A 176 21.76 -8.28 9.34
CA TRP A 176 20.60 -7.50 8.89
C TRP A 176 21.08 -6.12 8.48
N PRO A 177 20.50 -5.57 7.38
CA PRO A 177 20.74 -4.18 7.06
C PRO A 177 20.31 -3.28 8.24
N ASP A 178 21.03 -2.18 8.42
CA ASP A 178 20.66 -1.18 9.42
C ASP A 178 19.20 -0.76 9.22
N ARG A 179 18.50 -0.48 10.30
CA ARG A 179 17.09 -0.04 10.34
C ARG A 179 16.02 -1.09 10.00
N LEU A 180 16.40 -2.31 9.64
CA LEU A 180 15.46 -3.39 9.31
C LEU A 180 15.26 -4.38 10.45
N SER A 181 15.82 -4.13 11.64
CA SER A 181 15.59 -4.96 12.82
C SER A 181 14.18 -4.72 13.38
N LEU A 182 13.57 -5.80 13.90
CA LEU A 182 12.31 -5.69 14.63
C LEU A 182 12.56 -4.99 15.98
N SER A 183 11.76 -3.96 16.29
CA SER A 183 11.95 -3.17 17.50
C SER A 183 10.61 -2.77 18.13
N GLY A 184 10.45 -1.52 18.56
CA GLY A 184 9.25 -0.99 19.17
C GLY A 184 8.09 -0.78 18.18
N THR A 185 6.95 -0.32 18.70
CA THR A 185 5.70 -0.15 17.94
C THR A 185 5.25 1.31 17.96
N PRO A 186 5.93 2.23 17.24
CA PRO A 186 5.57 3.65 17.19
C PRO A 186 4.39 3.91 16.25
N LEU A 187 3.22 3.39 16.59
CA LEU A 187 2.02 3.47 15.77
C LEU A 187 1.53 4.92 15.62
N ASN A 188 1.56 5.70 16.69
CA ASN A 188 1.07 7.08 16.65
C ASN A 188 1.88 7.93 15.69
N GLU A 189 3.21 7.79 15.73
CA GLU A 189 4.15 8.48 14.85
C GLU A 189 3.90 8.10 13.39
N SER A 190 3.66 6.82 13.11
CA SER A 190 3.35 6.36 11.76
C SER A 190 2.03 6.94 11.24
N LEU A 191 0.99 7.02 12.08
CA LEU A 191 -0.29 7.63 11.72
C LEU A 191 -0.16 9.13 11.42
N VAL A 192 0.65 9.85 12.20
CA VAL A 192 0.93 11.26 11.94
C VAL A 192 1.65 11.44 10.59
N CYS A 193 2.63 10.60 10.27
CA CYS A 193 3.32 10.63 8.97
C CYS A 193 2.36 10.37 7.80
N LEU A 194 1.33 9.54 8.00
CA LEU A 194 0.34 9.27 6.96
C LEU A 194 -0.45 10.52 6.56
N HIS A 195 -0.62 11.52 7.43
CA HIS A 195 -1.23 12.80 7.06
C HIS A 195 -0.49 13.53 5.93
N GLN A 196 0.81 13.32 5.79
CA GLN A 196 1.60 13.87 4.70
C GLN A 196 1.68 12.93 3.48
N ILE A 197 1.74 11.62 3.75
CA ILE A 197 1.89 10.59 2.72
C ILE A 197 0.62 10.45 1.89
N LEU A 198 -0.56 10.38 2.54
CA LEU A 198 -1.82 10.10 1.86
C LEU A 198 -2.22 11.18 0.85
N PRO A 199 -2.13 12.49 1.14
CA PRO A 199 -2.43 13.53 0.15
C PRO A 199 -1.52 13.46 -1.07
N LYS A 200 -0.22 13.20 -0.85
CA LYS A 200 0.74 13.02 -1.93
C LYS A 200 0.42 11.77 -2.76
N PHE A 201 0.16 10.64 -2.11
CA PHE A 201 -0.23 9.42 -2.80
C PHE A 201 -1.50 9.61 -3.64
N GLN A 202 -2.52 10.29 -3.10
CA GLN A 202 -3.75 10.62 -3.83
C GLN A 202 -3.50 11.56 -5.01
N SER A 203 -2.61 12.54 -4.87
CA SER A 203 -2.22 13.44 -5.95
C SER A 203 -1.52 12.70 -7.10
N ASP A 204 -0.64 11.77 -6.76
CA ASP A 204 0.16 11.00 -7.71
C ASP A 204 -0.66 9.95 -8.49
N ASN A 205 -1.85 9.57 -7.98
CA ASN A 205 -2.66 8.48 -8.50
C ASN A 205 -4.10 8.92 -8.88
N LYS A 206 -4.26 10.17 -9.25
CA LYS A 206 -5.51 10.72 -9.77
C LYS A 206 -5.75 10.37 -11.22
#